data_d8f6cfd611faa5c9633eb86687bd5337
#
_entry.id   d8f6cfd611faa5c9633eb86687bd5337
#
_cell.length_a   1.000
_cell.length_b   1.000
_cell.length_c   1.000
_cell.angle_alpha   90.00
_cell.angle_beta   90.00
_cell.angle_gamma   90.00
#
_symmetry.space_group_name_H-M   'P 1'
#
loop_
_entity.id
_entity.type
_entity.pdbx_description
1 polymer ?
#
loop_
_entity_poly.entity_id
_entity_poly.type
_entity_poly.pdbx_seq_one_letter_code
_entity_poly.pdbx_strand_id
1 'polypeptide(L)'
;MNDIERNKIMKIIETGTTYKVYGEDLVVLDNLPAQTYKVGFSQFTGFFLEKQHDLEIKEDKIYGFHEEKANKVLNRFEKSRKNLGVILSGDKGIGKSLFARLLAQKAIRNGIPVILVDNFIPGIDDFLNDIKNEVLVLFDEFDKTFARSKDEDPQSKMLSLFDGTSSGKKLFVVTCNNYRDLNEYLINRPGRFHFHFRFEYPTADEVKDYLRDKLNEKYHSEINKVASFSRKIKLNYDCLSAIAIELNEGETFEDAIKDLNIINTSERENRYNIKLFTEEGIIFTADNETLDLFSGENNSLWVDDVAGNSVRLKFKGNSVIFDNKTNVFSVSNDKINITYDDDYLEDDVKDMYKKLHYTYAEITLNYGNRIHYNLV
;
A
#
# COMPACT_ATOMS: atom_id res chain seq x y z
N MET A 1 -32.26 36.78 -48.34
CA MET A 1 -31.47 37.23 -47.18
C MET A 1 -32.45 37.43 -46.06
N ASN A 2 -32.61 36.44 -45.23
CA ASN A 2 -33.35 36.56 -43.99
C ASN A 2 -32.38 36.19 -42.88
N ASP A 3 -31.78 37.20 -42.29
CA ASP A 3 -31.06 37.09 -41.01
C ASP A 3 -32.09 36.84 -39.93
N ILE A 4 -32.25 35.58 -39.56
CA ILE A 4 -32.88 35.21 -38.29
C ILE A 4 -31.85 35.57 -37.24
N GLU A 5 -31.98 36.78 -36.67
CA GLU A 5 -31.36 37.13 -35.41
C GLU A 5 -31.84 36.10 -34.38
N ARG A 6 -31.00 35.11 -34.12
CA ARG A 6 -31.16 34.26 -32.94
C ARG A 6 -30.99 35.19 -31.73
N ASN A 7 -32.10 35.57 -31.11
CA ASN A 7 -32.12 36.20 -29.81
C ASN A 7 -31.33 35.28 -28.86
N LYS A 8 -30.07 35.60 -28.64
CA LYS A 8 -29.26 34.90 -27.62
C LYS A 8 -29.92 35.15 -26.27
N ILE A 9 -30.55 34.11 -25.72
CA ILE A 9 -31.16 34.16 -24.39
C ILE A 9 -30.01 34.23 -23.40
N MET A 10 -29.77 35.40 -22.82
CA MET A 10 -28.83 35.58 -21.71
C MET A 10 -29.51 35.20 -20.40
N LYS A 11 -28.79 34.47 -19.57
CA LYS A 11 -29.21 34.10 -18.20
C LYS A 11 -28.38 34.92 -17.22
N ILE A 12 -29.05 35.47 -16.22
CA ILE A 12 -28.42 36.29 -15.16
C ILE A 12 -28.57 35.56 -13.85
N ILE A 13 -27.44 35.35 -13.15
CA ILE A 13 -27.41 34.77 -11.81
C ILE A 13 -26.99 35.85 -10.83
N GLU A 14 -27.83 36.08 -9.81
CA GLU A 14 -27.51 36.93 -8.67
C GLU A 14 -26.87 36.13 -7.55
N THR A 15 -25.76 36.63 -7.01
CA THR A 15 -25.09 36.06 -5.84
C THR A 15 -24.76 37.23 -4.91
N GLY A 16 -25.56 37.39 -3.88
CA GLY A 16 -25.47 38.54 -2.98
C GLY A 16 -25.73 39.85 -3.76
N THR A 17 -24.73 40.72 -3.86
CA THR A 17 -24.81 41.97 -4.61
C THR A 17 -24.22 41.89 -6.00
N THR A 18 -23.77 40.69 -6.43
CA THR A 18 -23.10 40.51 -7.72
C THR A 18 -24.02 39.79 -8.73
N TYR A 19 -24.08 40.32 -9.92
CA TYR A 19 -24.83 39.76 -11.05
C TYR A 19 -23.86 39.26 -12.12
N LYS A 20 -23.93 37.97 -12.45
CA LYS A 20 -23.14 37.36 -13.52
C LYS A 20 -24.02 37.02 -14.67
N VAL A 21 -23.58 37.36 -15.89
CA VAL A 21 -24.29 37.14 -17.14
C VAL A 21 -23.67 35.92 -17.85
N TYR A 22 -24.51 34.97 -18.24
CA TYR A 22 -24.13 33.73 -18.90
C TYR A 22 -24.85 33.57 -20.23
N GLY A 23 -24.29 32.76 -21.12
CA GLY A 23 -24.92 32.37 -22.36
C GLY A 23 -26.02 31.33 -22.21
N GLU A 24 -26.44 30.76 -23.32
CA GLU A 24 -27.50 29.73 -23.38
C GLU A 24 -27.07 28.38 -22.76
N ASP A 25 -25.77 28.16 -22.67
CA ASP A 25 -25.14 26.94 -22.14
C ASP A 25 -25.21 26.79 -20.64
N LEU A 26 -25.68 27.85 -19.91
CA LEU A 26 -25.85 27.75 -18.46
C LEU A 26 -26.95 26.76 -18.11
N VAL A 27 -26.56 25.75 -17.34
CA VAL A 27 -27.46 24.79 -16.70
C VAL A 27 -27.36 24.94 -15.18
N VAL A 28 -28.50 25.09 -14.53
CA VAL A 28 -28.61 25.13 -13.07
C VAL A 28 -29.13 23.77 -12.61
N LEU A 29 -28.42 23.12 -11.70
CA LEU A 29 -28.75 21.80 -11.18
C LEU A 29 -28.98 21.88 -9.69
N ASP A 30 -29.98 21.17 -9.17
CA ASP A 30 -30.26 21.06 -7.74
C ASP A 30 -29.31 20.07 -7.04
N ASN A 31 -28.81 19.10 -7.80
CA ASN A 31 -27.92 18.06 -7.30
C ASN A 31 -26.71 17.87 -8.22
N LEU A 32 -25.59 17.53 -7.62
CA LEU A 32 -24.38 17.19 -8.33
C LEU A 32 -24.55 15.85 -9.05
N PRO A 33 -24.45 15.77 -10.40
CA PRO A 33 -24.54 14.51 -11.12
C PRO A 33 -23.53 13.46 -10.66
N ALA A 34 -23.91 12.18 -10.70
CA ALA A 34 -23.04 11.06 -10.35
C ALA A 34 -21.99 10.83 -11.42
N GLN A 35 -20.86 11.50 -11.30
CA GLN A 35 -19.67 11.42 -12.14
C GLN A 35 -18.43 11.84 -11.34
N THR A 36 -17.27 11.80 -11.94
CA THR A 36 -16.02 12.20 -11.30
C THR A 36 -15.75 13.69 -11.47
N TYR A 37 -15.35 14.34 -10.39
CA TYR A 37 -14.94 15.72 -10.32
C TYR A 37 -13.57 15.86 -9.68
N LYS A 38 -12.87 16.94 -10.01
CA LYS A 38 -11.65 17.38 -9.34
C LYS A 38 -11.90 18.75 -8.71
N VAL A 39 -11.36 18.96 -7.51
CA VAL A 39 -11.38 20.28 -6.89
C VAL A 39 -10.39 21.18 -7.60
N GLY A 40 -10.87 22.31 -8.09
CA GLY A 40 -10.07 23.41 -8.63
C GLY A 40 -10.17 24.64 -7.75
N PHE A 41 -9.18 25.52 -7.86
CA PHE A 41 -9.17 26.82 -7.18
C PHE A 41 -8.61 27.90 -8.09
N SER A 42 -9.24 29.04 -8.07
CA SER A 42 -8.76 30.25 -8.75
C SER A 42 -8.88 31.45 -7.80
N GLN A 43 -7.90 32.34 -7.81
CA GLN A 43 -7.95 33.57 -7.01
C GLN A 43 -9.15 34.47 -7.37
N PHE A 44 -9.69 34.32 -8.59
CA PHE A 44 -10.82 35.14 -9.08
C PHE A 44 -12.19 34.54 -8.76
N THR A 45 -12.30 33.23 -8.72
CA THR A 45 -13.60 32.53 -8.60
C THR A 45 -13.72 31.70 -7.33
N GLY A 46 -12.65 31.55 -6.57
CA GLY A 46 -12.60 30.64 -5.43
C GLY A 46 -12.54 29.19 -5.84
N PHE A 47 -13.04 28.30 -5.00
CA PHE A 47 -13.14 26.86 -5.27
C PHE A 47 -14.24 26.56 -6.28
N PHE A 48 -14.01 25.52 -7.08
CA PHE A 48 -14.97 24.97 -8.03
C PHE A 48 -14.72 23.46 -8.24
N LEU A 49 -15.72 22.79 -8.83
CA LEU A 49 -15.59 21.41 -9.25
C LEU A 49 -15.48 21.34 -10.77
N GLU A 50 -14.43 20.72 -11.26
CA GLU A 50 -14.21 20.48 -12.68
C GLU A 50 -14.53 19.03 -13.01
N LYS A 51 -15.41 18.80 -13.99
CA LYS A 51 -15.74 17.46 -14.46
C LYS A 51 -14.50 16.77 -15.02
N GLN A 52 -14.26 15.55 -14.59
CA GLN A 52 -13.19 14.69 -15.08
C GLN A 52 -13.77 13.45 -15.77
N HIS A 53 -12.93 12.74 -16.52
CA HIS A 53 -13.24 11.38 -16.94
C HIS A 53 -13.34 10.47 -15.71
N ASP A 54 -14.24 9.50 -15.79
CA ASP A 54 -14.35 8.53 -14.71
C ASP A 54 -13.06 7.72 -14.57
N LEU A 55 -12.77 7.35 -13.32
CA LEU A 55 -11.58 6.57 -13.02
C LEU A 55 -11.69 5.18 -13.64
N GLU A 56 -10.96 4.93 -14.70
CA GLU A 56 -10.97 3.63 -15.38
C GLU A 56 -10.12 2.60 -14.65
N ILE A 57 -10.64 1.38 -14.58
CA ILE A 57 -9.89 0.19 -14.19
C ILE A 57 -9.41 -0.44 -15.49
N LYS A 58 -8.09 -0.48 -15.67
CA LYS A 58 -7.45 -1.03 -16.88
C LYS A 58 -7.17 -2.52 -16.76
N GLU A 59 -7.25 -3.03 -15.56
CA GLU A 59 -7.01 -4.44 -15.23
C GLU A 59 -8.21 -5.29 -15.62
N ASP A 60 -7.99 -6.33 -16.42
CA ASP A 60 -9.02 -7.29 -16.83
C ASP A 60 -9.55 -8.11 -15.64
N LYS A 61 -8.72 -8.32 -14.64
CA LYS A 61 -9.05 -9.09 -13.44
C LYS A 61 -8.50 -8.40 -12.20
N ILE A 62 -9.33 -8.33 -11.18
CA ILE A 62 -8.98 -7.81 -9.86
C ILE A 62 -8.70 -8.99 -8.94
N TYR A 63 -7.49 -9.04 -8.39
CA TYR A 63 -7.05 -10.10 -7.49
C TYR A 63 -7.33 -9.74 -6.02
N GLY A 64 -7.49 -10.78 -5.20
CA GLY A 64 -7.66 -10.63 -3.75
C GLY A 64 -9.01 -10.08 -3.32
N PHE A 65 -9.02 -9.32 -2.24
CA PHE A 65 -10.21 -8.94 -1.47
C PHE A 65 -10.93 -7.66 -1.94
N HIS A 66 -10.47 -7.03 -3.02
CA HIS A 66 -10.91 -5.68 -3.41
C HIS A 66 -12.42 -5.57 -3.61
N GLU A 67 -13.02 -6.50 -4.34
CA GLU A 67 -14.46 -6.50 -4.64
C GLU A 67 -15.32 -6.62 -3.37
N GLU A 68 -14.98 -7.56 -2.51
CA GLU A 68 -15.70 -7.81 -1.27
C GLU A 68 -15.64 -6.60 -0.33
N LYS A 69 -14.43 -6.05 -0.13
CA LYS A 69 -14.23 -4.89 0.75
C LYS A 69 -14.86 -3.62 0.19
N ALA A 70 -14.84 -3.39 -1.13
CA ALA A 70 -15.51 -2.25 -1.75
C ALA A 70 -17.02 -2.31 -1.53
N ASN A 71 -17.64 -3.48 -1.73
CA ASN A 71 -19.06 -3.69 -1.44
C ASN A 71 -19.38 -3.49 0.05
N LYS A 72 -18.51 -3.98 0.94
CA LYS A 72 -18.65 -3.78 2.40
C LYS A 72 -18.67 -2.30 2.78
N VAL A 73 -17.77 -1.50 2.17
CA VAL A 73 -17.71 -0.05 2.42
C VAL A 73 -19.00 0.63 1.96
N LEU A 74 -19.45 0.40 0.74
CA LEU A 74 -20.65 1.03 0.19
C LEU A 74 -21.91 0.62 0.96
N ASN A 75 -22.08 -0.65 1.28
CA ASN A 75 -23.17 -1.14 2.11
C ASN A 75 -23.18 -0.49 3.51
N ARG A 76 -22.00 -0.26 4.08
CA ARG A 76 -21.90 0.43 5.37
C ARG A 76 -22.21 1.91 5.25
N PHE A 77 -21.74 2.56 4.18
CA PHE A 77 -22.01 3.97 3.89
C PHE A 77 -23.51 4.20 3.70
N GLU A 78 -24.17 3.40 2.90
CA GLU A 78 -25.63 3.47 2.67
C GLU A 78 -26.42 3.43 4.00
N LYS A 79 -26.06 2.50 4.88
CA LYS A 79 -26.72 2.31 6.19
C LYS A 79 -26.32 3.37 7.24
N SER A 80 -25.26 4.13 6.99
CA SER A 80 -24.79 5.15 7.92
C SER A 80 -25.62 6.43 7.79
N ARG A 81 -25.86 7.07 8.92
CA ARG A 81 -26.41 8.45 8.98
C ARG A 81 -25.35 9.52 9.13
N LYS A 82 -24.08 9.11 9.23
CA LYS A 82 -22.92 9.99 9.44
C LYS A 82 -21.87 9.73 8.35
N ASN A 83 -20.90 10.60 8.27
CA ASN A 83 -19.72 10.38 7.44
C ASN A 83 -19.08 9.03 7.73
N LEU A 84 -18.45 8.46 6.72
CA LEU A 84 -17.70 7.21 6.81
C LEU A 84 -16.30 7.44 6.22
N GLY A 85 -15.26 7.12 6.99
CA GLY A 85 -13.89 7.21 6.52
C GLY A 85 -13.29 5.82 6.27
N VAL A 86 -12.44 5.75 5.25
CA VAL A 86 -11.65 4.58 4.87
C VAL A 86 -10.20 5.01 4.65
N ILE A 87 -9.27 4.39 5.36
CA ILE A 87 -7.83 4.53 5.12
C ILE A 87 -7.36 3.33 4.32
N LEU A 88 -6.61 3.58 3.25
CA LEU A 88 -5.93 2.59 2.43
C LEU A 88 -4.42 2.80 2.59
N SER A 89 -3.74 1.94 3.35
CA SER A 89 -2.31 2.08 3.61
C SER A 89 -1.50 0.92 3.05
N GLY A 90 -0.25 1.18 2.70
CA GLY A 90 0.73 0.19 2.24
C GLY A 90 1.65 0.77 1.17
N ASP A 91 2.67 0.03 0.77
CA ASP A 91 3.69 0.48 -0.17
C ASP A 91 3.13 0.82 -1.56
N LYS A 92 3.95 1.40 -2.44
CA LYS A 92 3.57 1.70 -3.83
C LYS A 92 3.39 0.42 -4.64
N GLY A 93 2.48 0.44 -5.63
CA GLY A 93 2.29 -0.64 -6.59
C GLY A 93 1.59 -1.90 -6.04
N ILE A 94 0.97 -1.84 -4.84
CA ILE A 94 0.30 -2.99 -4.19
C ILE A 94 -1.23 -2.95 -4.29
N GLY A 95 -1.80 -2.08 -5.15
CA GLY A 95 -3.22 -2.10 -5.47
C GLY A 95 -4.10 -1.10 -4.71
N LYS A 96 -3.56 -0.17 -3.88
CA LYS A 96 -4.36 0.86 -3.19
C LYS A 96 -5.18 1.72 -4.14
N SER A 97 -4.53 2.27 -5.18
CA SER A 97 -5.20 3.12 -6.16
C SER A 97 -6.19 2.33 -7.02
N LEU A 98 -5.93 1.05 -7.29
CA LEU A 98 -6.88 0.16 -7.94
C LEU A 98 -8.15 0.00 -7.09
N PHE A 99 -7.99 -0.24 -5.80
CA PHE A 99 -9.14 -0.32 -4.87
C PHE A 99 -9.92 1.00 -4.82
N ALA A 100 -9.22 2.14 -4.74
CA ALA A 100 -9.87 3.46 -4.73
C ALA A 100 -10.67 3.71 -6.01
N ARG A 101 -10.13 3.35 -7.19
CA ARG A 101 -10.82 3.42 -8.48
C ARG A 101 -12.04 2.51 -8.52
N LEU A 102 -11.91 1.27 -8.05
CA LEU A 102 -13.03 0.33 -7.96
C LEU A 102 -14.16 0.87 -7.09
N LEU A 103 -13.81 1.40 -5.92
CA LEU A 103 -14.78 1.99 -5.00
C LEU A 103 -15.46 3.21 -5.61
N ALA A 104 -14.70 4.07 -6.30
CA ALA A 104 -15.23 5.24 -7.01
C ALA A 104 -16.20 4.85 -8.14
N GLN A 105 -15.84 3.88 -8.99
CA GLN A 105 -16.75 3.39 -10.04
C GLN A 105 -18.05 2.81 -9.46
N LYS A 106 -17.94 2.03 -8.37
CA LYS A 106 -19.13 1.49 -7.71
C LYS A 106 -19.98 2.60 -7.09
N ALA A 107 -19.36 3.63 -6.51
CA ALA A 107 -20.06 4.80 -5.97
C ALA A 107 -20.85 5.52 -7.06
N ILE A 108 -20.25 5.80 -8.22
CA ILE A 108 -20.92 6.44 -9.37
C ILE A 108 -22.10 5.59 -9.84
N ARG A 109 -21.95 4.26 -9.98
CA ARG A 109 -23.04 3.36 -10.35
C ARG A 109 -24.20 3.38 -9.35
N ASN A 110 -23.92 3.69 -8.08
CA ASN A 110 -24.91 3.85 -7.02
C ASN A 110 -25.45 5.29 -6.92
N GLY A 111 -25.17 6.15 -7.89
CA GLY A 111 -25.66 7.53 -7.91
C GLY A 111 -24.86 8.49 -7.01
N ILE A 112 -23.70 8.11 -6.51
CA ILE A 112 -22.86 8.90 -5.61
C ILE A 112 -21.75 9.58 -6.42
N PRO A 113 -21.71 10.93 -6.50
CA PRO A 113 -20.63 11.66 -7.15
C PRO A 113 -19.29 11.43 -6.45
N VAL A 114 -18.20 11.46 -7.22
CA VAL A 114 -16.83 11.27 -6.73
C VAL A 114 -16.05 12.58 -6.89
N ILE A 115 -15.41 13.03 -5.82
CA ILE A 115 -14.60 14.26 -5.81
C ILE A 115 -13.15 13.87 -5.49
N LEU A 116 -12.25 14.21 -6.42
CA LEU A 116 -10.81 14.00 -6.28
C LEU A 116 -10.17 15.25 -5.66
N VAL A 117 -9.35 15.03 -4.64
CA VAL A 117 -8.57 16.06 -3.95
C VAL A 117 -7.10 15.65 -4.00
N ASP A 118 -6.33 16.29 -4.83
CA ASP A 118 -4.91 15.99 -5.05
C ASP A 118 -3.96 17.09 -4.55
N ASN A 119 -4.52 18.20 -4.02
CA ASN A 119 -3.72 19.27 -3.45
C ASN A 119 -4.41 19.84 -2.22
N PHE A 120 -3.59 20.22 -1.21
CA PHE A 120 -4.08 21.04 -0.11
C PHE A 120 -4.12 22.50 -0.54
N ILE A 121 -5.29 23.12 -0.37
CA ILE A 121 -5.50 24.57 -0.56
C ILE A 121 -6.25 25.06 0.68
N PRO A 122 -5.79 26.10 1.38
CA PRO A 122 -6.48 26.64 2.56
C PRO A 122 -7.94 26.95 2.27
N GLY A 123 -8.87 26.46 3.13
CA GLY A 123 -10.32 26.61 2.95
C GLY A 123 -10.98 25.48 2.17
N ILE A 124 -10.23 24.48 1.71
CA ILE A 124 -10.79 23.30 1.00
C ILE A 124 -11.72 22.48 1.90
N ASP A 125 -11.47 22.46 3.18
CA ASP A 125 -12.31 21.82 4.20
C ASP A 125 -13.70 22.45 4.26
N ASP A 126 -13.78 23.79 4.31
CA ASP A 126 -15.03 24.53 4.28
C ASP A 126 -15.78 24.31 2.96
N PHE A 127 -15.08 24.40 1.83
CA PHE A 127 -15.66 24.14 0.51
C PHE A 127 -16.28 22.74 0.40
N LEU A 128 -15.56 21.71 0.84
CA LEU A 128 -16.08 20.33 0.84
C LEU A 128 -17.25 20.17 1.82
N ASN A 129 -17.20 20.89 2.95
CA ASN A 129 -18.26 20.86 3.95
C ASN A 129 -19.57 21.44 3.43
N ASP A 130 -19.51 22.47 2.59
CA ASP A 130 -20.67 23.14 1.99
C ASP A 130 -21.40 22.29 0.95
N ILE A 131 -20.78 21.24 0.42
CA ILE A 131 -21.42 20.32 -0.52
C ILE A 131 -22.45 19.47 0.23
N LYS A 132 -23.75 19.71 -0.04
CA LYS A 132 -24.87 19.05 0.65
C LYS A 132 -25.19 17.66 0.11
N ASN A 133 -24.73 17.31 -1.08
CA ASN A 133 -24.92 16.00 -1.67
C ASN A 133 -24.17 14.91 -0.88
N GLU A 134 -24.68 13.70 -0.92
CA GLU A 134 -23.90 12.52 -0.59
C GLU A 134 -22.81 12.33 -1.65
N VAL A 135 -21.54 12.33 -1.24
CA VAL A 135 -20.39 12.25 -2.15
C VAL A 135 -19.32 11.33 -1.60
N LEU A 136 -18.55 10.71 -2.50
CA LEU A 136 -17.26 10.11 -2.16
C LEU A 136 -16.17 11.14 -2.39
N VAL A 137 -15.36 11.42 -1.38
CA VAL A 137 -14.19 12.31 -1.48
C VAL A 137 -12.93 11.46 -1.37
N LEU A 138 -12.14 11.44 -2.45
CA LEU A 138 -10.89 10.68 -2.53
C LEU A 138 -9.70 11.61 -2.40
N PHE A 139 -8.88 11.35 -1.38
CA PHE A 139 -7.59 11.98 -1.14
C PHE A 139 -6.50 10.97 -1.49
N ASP A 140 -5.83 11.18 -2.62
CA ASP A 140 -4.74 10.30 -3.02
C ASP A 140 -3.39 10.80 -2.49
N GLU A 141 -2.54 9.87 -2.03
CA GLU A 141 -1.25 10.15 -1.39
C GLU A 141 -1.36 11.23 -0.30
N PHE A 142 -2.34 11.11 0.59
CA PHE A 142 -2.64 12.10 1.63
C PHE A 142 -1.47 12.39 2.56
N ASP A 143 -0.66 11.39 2.87
CA ASP A 143 0.58 11.50 3.64
C ASP A 143 1.59 12.46 3.01
N LYS A 144 1.57 12.64 1.68
CA LYS A 144 2.44 13.56 0.95
C LYS A 144 1.75 14.88 0.63
N THR A 145 0.55 14.80 0.09
CA THR A 145 -0.23 15.97 -0.37
C THR A 145 -0.61 16.89 0.80
N PHE A 146 -0.89 16.30 1.96
CA PHE A 146 -1.21 16.98 3.21
C PHE A 146 -0.08 16.81 4.24
N ALA A 147 1.17 16.72 3.79
CA ALA A 147 2.33 16.61 4.68
C ALA A 147 2.43 17.82 5.60
N ARG A 148 2.83 17.57 6.85
CA ARG A 148 3.09 18.64 7.84
C ARG A 148 4.36 19.38 7.45
N SER A 149 4.33 20.68 7.55
CA SER A 149 5.50 21.56 7.49
C SER A 149 5.79 22.18 8.84
N LYS A 150 6.88 22.96 8.95
CA LYS A 150 7.19 23.67 10.19
C LYS A 150 6.14 24.72 10.54
N ASP A 151 5.52 25.32 9.53
CA ASP A 151 4.63 26.47 9.68
C ASP A 151 3.14 26.09 9.53
N GLU A 152 2.83 24.91 9.04
CA GLU A 152 1.48 24.50 8.74
C GLU A 152 1.25 23.00 8.96
N ASP A 153 0.10 22.65 9.55
CA ASP A 153 -0.40 21.28 9.67
C ASP A 153 -1.72 21.12 8.89
N PRO A 154 -1.64 20.84 7.59
CA PRO A 154 -2.82 20.65 6.74
C PRO A 154 -3.75 19.55 7.23
N GLN A 155 -3.20 18.46 7.78
CA GLN A 155 -4.00 17.35 8.29
C GLN A 155 -4.87 17.74 9.47
N SER A 156 -4.36 18.58 10.37
CA SER A 156 -5.14 19.07 11.50
C SER A 156 -6.32 19.96 11.07
N LYS A 157 -6.17 20.72 9.97
CA LYS A 157 -7.26 21.53 9.41
C LYS A 157 -8.41 20.67 8.87
N MET A 158 -8.10 19.48 8.35
CA MET A 158 -9.09 18.55 7.81
C MET A 158 -9.88 17.78 8.89
N LEU A 159 -9.47 17.84 10.16
CA LEU A 159 -10.10 17.03 11.22
C LEU A 159 -11.58 17.38 11.43
N SER A 160 -11.95 18.65 11.32
CA SER A 160 -13.34 19.13 11.45
C SER A 160 -14.23 18.56 10.35
N LEU A 161 -13.74 18.50 9.12
CA LEU A 161 -14.44 17.89 7.99
C LEU A 161 -14.72 16.41 8.22
N PHE A 162 -13.73 15.67 8.75
CA PHE A 162 -13.87 14.24 9.02
C PHE A 162 -14.77 13.93 10.23
N ASP A 163 -14.93 14.83 11.18
CA ASP A 163 -15.80 14.65 12.38
C ASP A 163 -17.30 14.61 12.06
N GLY A 164 -17.70 14.96 10.84
CA GLY A 164 -19.07 14.77 10.41
C GLY A 164 -20.06 15.85 10.82
N THR A 165 -19.58 17.08 11.03
CA THR A 165 -20.43 18.27 11.24
C THR A 165 -20.99 18.82 9.92
N SER A 166 -20.65 18.19 8.79
CA SER A 166 -21.05 18.61 7.46
C SER A 166 -22.55 18.49 7.20
N SER A 167 -23.08 19.38 6.37
CA SER A 167 -24.49 19.42 5.97
C SER A 167 -24.91 18.28 5.05
N GLY A 168 -23.96 17.49 4.50
CA GLY A 168 -24.18 16.33 3.64
C GLY A 168 -23.30 15.14 4.05
N LYS A 169 -23.80 13.94 3.93
CA LYS A 169 -23.09 12.70 4.26
C LYS A 169 -21.96 12.46 3.26
N LYS A 170 -20.75 12.19 3.74
CA LYS A 170 -19.56 11.98 2.91
C LYS A 170 -18.87 10.66 3.20
N LEU A 171 -18.44 9.98 2.12
CA LEU A 171 -17.54 8.84 2.18
C LEU A 171 -16.12 9.34 1.89
N PHE A 172 -15.29 9.44 2.92
CA PHE A 172 -13.90 9.82 2.78
C PHE A 172 -13.03 8.61 2.50
N VAL A 173 -12.21 8.68 1.48
CA VAL A 173 -11.23 7.65 1.13
C VAL A 173 -9.86 8.32 1.09
N VAL A 174 -8.96 7.85 1.92
CA VAL A 174 -7.60 8.37 2.04
C VAL A 174 -6.62 7.27 1.67
N THR A 175 -5.74 7.50 0.69
CA THR A 175 -4.61 6.62 0.43
C THR A 175 -3.35 7.18 1.10
N CYS A 176 -2.51 6.32 1.63
CA CYS A 176 -1.19 6.68 2.15
C CYS A 176 -0.19 5.54 1.95
N ASN A 177 1.08 5.90 1.82
CA ASN A 177 2.13 4.88 1.76
C ASN A 177 2.54 4.46 3.17
N ASN A 178 2.68 5.43 4.06
CA ASN A 178 3.02 5.17 5.45
C ASN A 178 1.95 5.77 6.38
N TYR A 179 1.20 4.91 7.07
CA TYR A 179 0.16 5.35 8.00
C TYR A 179 0.71 6.13 9.22
N ARG A 180 2.03 6.00 9.52
CA ARG A 180 2.67 6.74 10.62
C ARG A 180 2.84 8.23 10.31
N ASP A 181 2.76 8.61 9.04
CA ASP A 181 2.82 10.00 8.60
C ASP A 181 1.45 10.68 8.67
N LEU A 182 0.41 9.91 8.98
CA LEU A 182 -0.92 10.45 9.25
C LEU A 182 -1.00 11.02 10.68
N ASN A 183 -1.83 12.05 10.83
CA ASN A 183 -2.14 12.62 12.13
C ASN A 183 -2.76 11.54 13.05
N GLU A 184 -2.27 11.44 14.28
CA GLU A 184 -2.76 10.46 15.28
C GLU A 184 -4.27 10.57 15.55
N TYR A 185 -4.84 11.77 15.39
CA TYR A 185 -6.29 12.00 15.52
C TYR A 185 -7.12 11.47 14.34
N LEU A 186 -6.49 11.02 13.27
CA LEU A 186 -7.14 10.27 12.18
C LEU A 186 -7.11 8.76 12.45
N ILE A 187 -6.01 8.30 13.07
CA ILE A 187 -5.79 6.90 13.40
C ILE A 187 -6.47 6.59 14.74
N ASN A 188 -6.92 5.35 14.94
CA ASN A 188 -7.58 4.89 16.18
C ASN A 188 -8.86 5.67 16.57
N ARG A 189 -9.49 6.34 15.61
CA ARG A 189 -10.80 6.99 15.78
C ARG A 189 -11.85 6.44 14.81
N PRO A 190 -12.49 5.29 15.15
CA PRO A 190 -13.50 4.67 14.29
C PRO A 190 -14.71 5.54 13.98
N GLY A 191 -14.92 6.62 14.73
CA GLY A 191 -15.94 7.63 14.46
C GLY A 191 -15.62 8.53 13.26
N ARG A 192 -14.34 8.65 12.88
CA ARG A 192 -13.86 9.39 11.69
C ARG A 192 -13.56 8.42 10.57
N PHE A 193 -12.57 7.52 10.81
CA PHE A 193 -12.18 6.48 9.87
C PHE A 193 -12.56 5.11 10.43
N HIS A 194 -13.65 4.56 9.90
CA HIS A 194 -14.20 3.29 10.38
C HIS A 194 -13.41 2.10 9.86
N PHE A 195 -12.92 2.19 8.62
CA PHE A 195 -12.12 1.15 8.00
C PHE A 195 -10.68 1.60 7.82
N HIS A 196 -9.76 0.69 8.11
CA HIS A 196 -8.36 0.82 7.74
C HIS A 196 -7.95 -0.48 7.04
N PHE A 197 -7.85 -0.44 5.71
CA PHE A 197 -7.37 -1.56 4.92
C PHE A 197 -5.87 -1.41 4.68
N ARG A 198 -5.12 -2.37 5.21
CA ARG A 198 -3.70 -2.48 5.00
C ARG A 198 -3.49 -3.36 3.79
N PHE A 199 -2.86 -2.80 2.78
CA PHE A 199 -2.45 -3.53 1.58
C PHE A 199 -1.06 -4.10 1.81
N GLU A 200 -0.88 -5.34 1.41
CA GLU A 200 0.36 -6.08 1.54
C GLU A 200 0.84 -6.52 0.16
N TYR A 201 2.12 -6.90 0.09
CA TYR A 201 2.64 -7.51 -1.12
C TYR A 201 1.92 -8.84 -1.38
N PRO A 202 1.73 -9.21 -2.65
CA PRO A 202 1.10 -10.46 -2.98
C PRO A 202 1.89 -11.64 -2.40
N THR A 203 1.15 -12.60 -1.87
CA THR A 203 1.69 -13.88 -1.42
C THR A 203 2.22 -14.67 -2.61
N ALA A 204 3.08 -15.67 -2.36
CA ALA A 204 3.60 -16.50 -3.44
C ALA A 204 2.49 -17.22 -4.24
N ASP A 205 1.36 -17.52 -3.63
CA ASP A 205 0.23 -18.13 -4.33
C ASP A 205 -0.54 -17.11 -5.17
N GLU A 206 -0.74 -15.90 -4.69
CA GLU A 206 -1.29 -14.79 -5.49
C GLU A 206 -0.36 -14.42 -6.65
N VAL A 207 0.97 -14.47 -6.47
CA VAL A 207 1.95 -14.32 -7.55
C VAL A 207 1.77 -15.39 -8.62
N LYS A 208 1.60 -16.66 -8.21
CA LYS A 208 1.36 -17.76 -9.17
C LYS A 208 0.06 -17.56 -9.94
N ASP A 209 -1.02 -17.15 -9.25
CA ASP A 209 -2.32 -16.93 -9.88
C ASP A 209 -2.27 -15.77 -10.86
N TYR A 210 -1.61 -14.67 -10.47
CA TYR A 210 -1.39 -13.52 -11.33
C TYR A 210 -0.60 -13.91 -12.61
N LEU A 211 0.50 -14.64 -12.45
CA LEU A 211 1.34 -15.04 -13.58
C LEU A 211 0.67 -16.08 -14.48
N ARG A 212 -0.16 -16.98 -13.95
CA ARG A 212 -0.96 -17.88 -14.79
C ARG A 212 -1.88 -17.13 -15.73
N ASP A 213 -2.45 -16.03 -15.27
CA ASP A 213 -3.35 -15.20 -16.07
C ASP A 213 -2.59 -14.28 -17.06
N LYS A 214 -1.35 -13.91 -16.76
CA LYS A 214 -0.59 -12.93 -17.56
C LYS A 214 0.46 -13.55 -18.48
N LEU A 215 0.92 -14.75 -18.21
CA LEU A 215 1.90 -15.44 -19.04
C LEU A 215 1.23 -16.33 -20.10
N ASN A 216 1.83 -16.37 -21.27
CA ASN A 216 1.53 -17.38 -22.27
C ASN A 216 1.86 -18.78 -21.70
N GLU A 217 1.05 -19.78 -21.99
CA GLU A 217 1.18 -21.16 -21.45
C GLU A 217 2.59 -21.75 -21.61
N LYS A 218 3.27 -21.44 -22.71
CA LYS A 218 4.64 -21.92 -23.00
C LYS A 218 5.69 -21.46 -21.96
N TYR A 219 5.39 -20.41 -21.19
CA TYR A 219 6.29 -19.84 -20.17
C TYR A 219 5.85 -20.17 -18.74
N HIS A 220 4.83 -20.97 -18.54
CA HIS A 220 4.35 -21.35 -17.21
C HIS A 220 5.38 -22.09 -16.36
N SER A 221 6.44 -22.65 -16.98
CA SER A 221 7.58 -23.22 -16.25
C SER A 221 8.32 -22.20 -15.38
N GLU A 222 8.30 -20.91 -15.74
CA GLU A 222 8.97 -19.82 -15.01
C GLU A 222 8.20 -19.38 -13.75
N ILE A 223 6.90 -19.68 -13.66
CA ILE A 223 6.02 -19.22 -12.55
C ILE A 223 6.60 -19.58 -11.18
N ASN A 224 7.09 -20.81 -11.03
CA ASN A 224 7.63 -21.26 -9.75
C ASN A 224 8.92 -20.53 -9.36
N LYS A 225 9.74 -20.14 -10.33
CA LYS A 225 10.96 -19.35 -10.09
C LYS A 225 10.61 -17.96 -9.60
N VAL A 226 9.68 -17.27 -10.28
CA VAL A 226 9.20 -15.93 -9.84
C VAL A 226 8.55 -16.01 -8.47
N ALA A 227 7.70 -17.00 -8.22
CA ALA A 227 7.05 -17.17 -6.92
C ALA A 227 8.06 -17.47 -5.80
N SER A 228 9.12 -18.24 -6.08
CA SER A 228 10.21 -18.45 -5.12
C SER A 228 11.01 -17.18 -4.87
N PHE A 229 11.24 -16.40 -5.92
CA PHE A 229 11.92 -15.12 -5.83
C PHE A 229 11.10 -14.07 -5.04
N SER A 230 9.77 -14.02 -5.22
CA SER A 230 8.89 -13.12 -4.50
C SER A 230 8.86 -13.33 -2.97
N ARG A 231 9.30 -14.51 -2.52
CA ARG A 231 9.48 -14.81 -1.09
C ARG A 231 10.75 -14.20 -0.53
N LYS A 232 11.75 -13.97 -1.38
CA LYS A 232 13.03 -13.34 -1.02
C LYS A 232 12.96 -11.82 -1.16
N ILE A 233 12.35 -11.34 -2.25
CA ILE A 233 12.16 -9.93 -2.56
C ILE A 233 10.68 -9.64 -2.65
N LYS A 234 10.24 -8.56 -2.01
CA LYS A 234 8.85 -8.10 -2.09
C LYS A 234 8.57 -7.59 -3.51
N LEU A 235 7.83 -8.35 -4.31
CA LEU A 235 7.39 -7.96 -5.64
C LEU A 235 5.98 -7.36 -5.54
N ASN A 236 5.83 -6.10 -5.94
CA ASN A 236 4.53 -5.49 -6.15
C ASN A 236 3.96 -5.89 -7.52
N TYR A 237 2.71 -5.53 -7.79
CA TYR A 237 2.06 -5.87 -9.06
C TYR A 237 2.72 -5.19 -10.28
N ASP A 238 3.34 -4.02 -10.12
CA ASP A 238 4.08 -3.36 -11.20
C ASP A 238 5.33 -4.17 -11.57
N CYS A 239 6.07 -4.67 -10.58
CA CYS A 239 7.20 -5.58 -10.79
C CYS A 239 6.76 -6.88 -11.46
N LEU A 240 5.65 -7.49 -10.99
CA LEU A 240 5.13 -8.73 -11.57
C LEU A 240 4.69 -8.54 -13.03
N SER A 241 4.09 -7.38 -13.33
CA SER A 241 3.71 -7.02 -14.71
C SER A 241 4.94 -6.87 -15.61
N ALA A 242 5.98 -6.19 -15.15
CA ALA A 242 7.22 -6.03 -15.90
C ALA A 242 7.87 -7.40 -16.17
N ILE A 243 7.99 -8.25 -15.14
CA ILE A 243 8.51 -9.62 -15.30
C ILE A 243 7.68 -10.41 -16.33
N ALA A 244 6.35 -10.32 -16.25
CA ALA A 244 5.48 -11.06 -17.16
C ALA A 244 5.64 -10.61 -18.64
N ILE A 245 5.92 -9.33 -18.88
CA ILE A 245 6.19 -8.81 -20.23
C ILE A 245 7.47 -9.44 -20.78
N GLU A 246 8.59 -9.35 -20.07
CA GLU A 246 9.87 -9.88 -20.52
C GLU A 246 9.81 -11.41 -20.77
N LEU A 247 9.18 -12.14 -19.86
CA LEU A 247 8.99 -13.59 -20.03
C LEU A 247 8.15 -13.92 -21.28
N ASN A 248 7.11 -13.13 -21.57
CA ASN A 248 6.27 -13.32 -22.76
C ASN A 248 7.01 -12.96 -24.06
N GLU A 249 8.02 -12.10 -24.00
CA GLU A 249 8.92 -11.80 -25.14
C GLU A 249 9.96 -12.88 -25.37
N GLY A 250 10.13 -13.80 -24.41
CA GLY A 250 10.97 -14.97 -24.55
C GLY A 250 12.26 -14.96 -23.75
N GLU A 251 12.44 -13.92 -22.90
CA GLU A 251 13.56 -13.85 -21.99
C GLU A 251 13.44 -14.92 -20.89
N THR A 252 14.57 -15.37 -20.37
CA THR A 252 14.59 -16.20 -19.16
C THR A 252 14.32 -15.33 -17.93
N PHE A 253 13.79 -15.93 -16.85
CA PHE A 253 13.59 -15.15 -15.61
C PHE A 253 14.92 -14.59 -15.09
N GLU A 254 16.00 -15.36 -15.19
CA GLU A 254 17.33 -14.99 -14.73
C GLU A 254 17.93 -13.79 -15.49
N ASP A 255 17.59 -13.63 -16.77
CA ASP A 255 18.06 -12.49 -17.57
C ASP A 255 17.12 -11.30 -17.38
N ALA A 256 15.82 -11.51 -17.44
CA ALA A 256 14.83 -10.45 -17.20
C ALA A 256 15.05 -9.72 -15.88
N ILE A 257 15.34 -10.43 -14.77
CA ILE A 257 15.51 -9.80 -13.45
C ILE A 257 16.77 -8.95 -13.34
N LYS A 258 17.79 -9.16 -14.20
CA LYS A 258 19.01 -8.34 -14.21
C LYS A 258 18.78 -6.97 -14.85
N ASP A 259 17.91 -6.91 -15.86
CA ASP A 259 17.70 -5.73 -16.69
C ASP A 259 16.53 -4.89 -16.20
N LEU A 260 15.56 -5.51 -15.50
CA LEU A 260 14.44 -4.81 -14.93
C LEU A 260 14.85 -3.91 -13.75
N ASN A 261 14.26 -2.71 -13.70
CA ASN A 261 14.43 -1.78 -12.58
C ASN A 261 13.68 -2.29 -11.33
N ILE A 262 14.01 -3.50 -10.90
CA ILE A 262 13.52 -4.11 -9.66
C ILE A 262 14.68 -4.06 -8.66
N ILE A 263 14.95 -2.85 -8.20
CA ILE A 263 15.94 -2.63 -7.14
C ILE A 263 15.25 -2.93 -5.81
N ASN A 264 15.83 -3.84 -5.06
CA ASN A 264 15.45 -4.00 -3.67
C ASN A 264 15.98 -2.80 -2.86
N THR A 265 15.30 -1.65 -2.97
CA THR A 265 15.61 -0.48 -2.13
C THR A 265 15.37 -0.80 -0.66
N SER A 266 14.72 -1.91 -0.37
CA SER A 266 14.47 -2.44 0.96
C SER A 266 15.56 -3.36 1.50
N GLU A 267 16.75 -3.45 0.88
CA GLU A 267 17.89 -4.14 1.52
C GLU A 267 18.15 -3.62 2.93
N ARG A 268 17.85 -2.34 3.17
CA ARG A 268 17.89 -1.76 4.52
C ARG A 268 16.57 -1.93 5.32
N GLU A 269 15.50 -2.38 4.69
CA GLU A 269 14.16 -2.48 5.29
C GLU A 269 13.72 -3.93 5.55
N ASN A 270 14.26 -4.90 4.80
CA ASN A 270 13.98 -6.29 5.09
C ASN A 270 14.71 -6.72 6.36
N ARG A 271 13.93 -7.04 7.36
CA ARG A 271 14.41 -7.58 8.62
C ARG A 271 14.08 -9.05 8.69
N TYR A 272 14.98 -9.80 9.29
CA TYR A 272 14.85 -11.24 9.38
C TYR A 272 15.03 -11.69 10.83
N ASN A 273 14.31 -12.74 11.18
CA ASN A 273 14.55 -13.49 12.41
C ASN A 273 15.27 -14.79 12.05
N ILE A 274 16.27 -15.14 12.83
CA ILE A 274 17.13 -16.29 12.61
C ILE A 274 17.01 -17.24 13.79
N LYS A 275 17.00 -18.54 13.51
CA LYS A 275 17.13 -19.62 14.50
C LYS A 275 18.21 -20.58 14.03
N LEU A 276 19.24 -20.75 14.84
CA LEU A 276 20.31 -21.71 14.59
C LEU A 276 20.08 -22.92 15.50
N PHE A 277 19.99 -24.09 14.91
CA PHE A 277 19.68 -25.36 15.61
C PHE A 277 20.93 -26.21 15.82
N THR A 278 20.95 -26.94 16.93
CA THR A 278 21.97 -27.93 17.25
C THR A 278 21.36 -29.32 17.48
N GLU A 279 22.15 -30.38 17.34
CA GLU A 279 21.70 -31.74 17.61
C GLU A 279 21.35 -31.95 19.11
N GLU A 280 22.01 -31.20 19.98
CA GLU A 280 21.81 -31.25 21.43
C GLU A 280 20.54 -30.51 21.87
N GLY A 281 19.80 -29.89 20.92
CA GLY A 281 18.52 -29.23 21.19
C GLY A 281 18.66 -27.77 21.67
N ILE A 282 19.87 -27.23 21.70
CA ILE A 282 20.09 -25.81 21.96
C ILE A 282 19.73 -25.01 20.70
N ILE A 283 18.96 -23.94 20.88
CA ILE A 283 18.57 -23.05 19.81
C ILE A 283 19.11 -21.66 20.12
N PHE A 284 19.86 -21.10 19.16
CA PHE A 284 20.29 -19.71 19.20
C PHE A 284 19.39 -18.88 18.31
N THR A 285 19.07 -17.65 18.72
CA THR A 285 18.14 -16.77 18.01
C THR A 285 18.73 -15.39 17.82
N ALA A 286 18.35 -14.76 16.70
CA ALA A 286 18.54 -13.33 16.50
C ALA A 286 17.28 -12.77 15.82
N ASP A 287 16.83 -11.62 16.29
CA ASP A 287 15.61 -10.99 15.79
C ASP A 287 15.93 -9.65 15.13
N ASN A 288 15.16 -9.34 14.09
CA ASN A 288 15.21 -8.04 13.43
C ASN A 288 16.55 -7.70 12.75
N GLU A 289 17.22 -8.70 12.21
CA GLU A 289 18.52 -8.58 11.56
C GLU A 289 18.42 -8.17 10.09
N THR A 290 19.40 -7.42 9.60
CA THR A 290 19.55 -7.10 8.17
C THR A 290 20.46 -8.12 7.51
N LEU A 291 19.97 -8.85 6.52
CA LEU A 291 20.70 -9.88 5.79
C LEU A 291 20.65 -9.63 4.29
N ASP A 292 21.78 -9.83 3.62
CA ASP A 292 21.81 -9.98 2.17
C ASP A 292 21.68 -11.47 1.81
N LEU A 293 20.53 -11.86 1.28
CA LEU A 293 20.24 -13.25 0.92
C LEU A 293 20.57 -13.59 -0.55
N PHE A 294 21.16 -12.65 -1.29
CA PHE A 294 21.34 -12.79 -2.75
C PHE A 294 22.79 -12.75 -3.19
N SER A 295 23.61 -11.95 -2.52
CA SER A 295 25.01 -11.80 -2.91
C SER A 295 25.86 -13.00 -2.49
N GLY A 296 27.02 -13.10 -3.10
CA GLY A 296 28.07 -14.02 -2.65
C GLY A 296 28.83 -13.56 -1.42
N GLU A 297 28.45 -12.42 -0.84
CA GLU A 297 29.09 -11.87 0.36
C GLU A 297 28.64 -12.60 1.63
N ASN A 298 29.45 -12.47 2.67
CA ASN A 298 29.18 -13.13 3.94
C ASN A 298 28.24 -12.27 4.80
N ASN A 299 27.10 -12.83 5.17
CA ASN A 299 26.36 -12.35 6.33
C ASN A 299 27.11 -12.76 7.62
N SER A 300 27.17 -11.87 8.59
CA SER A 300 27.82 -12.10 9.88
C SER A 300 27.02 -11.42 10.97
N LEU A 301 26.44 -12.21 11.88
CA LEU A 301 25.55 -11.71 12.93
C LEU A 301 25.76 -12.52 14.23
N TRP A 302 25.35 -11.93 15.33
CA TRP A 302 25.30 -12.58 16.63
C TRP A 302 23.96 -13.28 16.80
N VAL A 303 24.00 -14.49 17.32
CA VAL A 303 22.81 -15.27 17.71
C VAL A 303 22.97 -15.71 19.15
N ASP A 304 21.90 -15.57 19.96
CA ASP A 304 21.93 -15.76 21.40
C ASP A 304 21.14 -16.99 21.79
N ASP A 305 21.64 -17.73 22.80
CA ASP A 305 20.86 -18.78 23.46
C ASP A 305 19.90 -18.19 24.52
N VAL A 306 19.10 -19.03 25.14
CA VAL A 306 18.15 -18.63 26.20
C VAL A 306 18.82 -18.08 27.48
N ALA A 307 20.12 -18.32 27.65
CA ALA A 307 20.89 -17.79 28.79
C ALA A 307 21.55 -16.44 28.48
N GLY A 308 21.44 -15.98 27.20
CA GLY A 308 22.03 -14.72 26.72
C GLY A 308 23.49 -14.83 26.28
N ASN A 309 23.99 -16.06 26.11
CA ASN A 309 25.32 -16.27 25.57
C ASN A 309 25.27 -16.26 24.04
N SER A 310 26.23 -15.57 23.40
CA SER A 310 26.21 -15.32 21.97
C SER A 310 27.27 -16.12 21.22
N VAL A 311 26.91 -16.59 20.03
CA VAL A 311 27.85 -17.10 19.06
C VAL A 311 27.70 -16.32 17.75
N ARG A 312 28.77 -16.22 16.99
CA ARG A 312 28.75 -15.48 15.72
C ARG A 312 28.52 -16.42 14.56
N LEU A 313 27.35 -16.30 13.94
CA LEU A 313 26.95 -17.04 12.76
C LEU A 313 27.40 -16.29 11.49
N LYS A 314 28.06 -17.03 10.59
CA LYS A 314 28.47 -16.53 9.27
C LYS A 314 28.00 -17.47 8.17
N PHE A 315 27.45 -16.93 7.10
CA PHE A 315 27.06 -17.68 5.88
C PHE A 315 26.99 -16.75 4.67
N LYS A 316 27.10 -17.32 3.49
CA LYS A 316 26.92 -16.57 2.22
C LYS A 316 25.45 -16.44 1.88
N GLY A 317 24.99 -15.26 1.44
CA GLY A 317 23.60 -15.01 1.06
C GLY A 317 23.11 -15.99 -0.02
N ASN A 318 23.92 -16.26 -1.04
CA ASN A 318 23.58 -17.18 -2.11
C ASN A 318 23.55 -18.67 -1.69
N SER A 319 23.99 -19.02 -0.48
CA SER A 319 23.87 -20.37 0.07
C SER A 319 22.52 -20.66 0.74
N VAL A 320 21.68 -19.63 0.87
CA VAL A 320 20.35 -19.75 1.47
C VAL A 320 19.39 -20.42 0.50
N ILE A 321 18.74 -21.51 0.95
CA ILE A 321 17.77 -22.28 0.18
C ILE A 321 16.38 -22.04 0.79
N PHE A 322 15.39 -21.86 -0.06
CA PHE A 322 14.00 -21.77 0.36
C PHE A 322 13.33 -23.13 0.31
N ASP A 323 12.78 -23.60 1.43
CA ASP A 323 11.96 -24.81 1.49
C ASP A 323 10.49 -24.48 1.23
N ASN A 324 9.96 -24.97 0.11
CA ASN A 324 8.58 -24.78 -0.28
C ASN A 324 7.55 -25.47 0.63
N LYS A 325 7.96 -26.47 1.41
CA LYS A 325 7.05 -27.22 2.29
C LYS A 325 6.85 -26.52 3.63
N THR A 326 7.95 -26.04 4.21
CA THR A 326 7.95 -25.35 5.51
C THR A 326 7.77 -23.86 5.42
N ASN A 327 7.91 -23.28 4.22
CA ASN A 327 7.83 -21.84 3.95
C ASN A 327 8.94 -21.03 4.63
N VAL A 328 10.10 -21.63 4.85
CA VAL A 328 11.24 -21.08 5.58
C VAL A 328 12.49 -21.09 4.70
N PHE A 329 13.32 -20.07 4.82
CA PHE A 329 14.67 -20.08 4.29
C PHE A 329 15.57 -20.87 5.23
N SER A 330 16.47 -21.67 4.68
CA SER A 330 17.42 -22.44 5.47
C SER A 330 18.83 -22.39 4.92
N VAL A 331 19.79 -22.52 5.81
CA VAL A 331 21.21 -22.68 5.48
C VAL A 331 21.69 -23.97 6.18
N SER A 332 22.21 -24.91 5.39
CA SER A 332 22.72 -26.18 5.91
C SER A 332 24.06 -26.00 6.65
N ASN A 333 24.42 -26.95 7.51
CA ASN A 333 25.61 -26.89 8.34
C ASN A 333 26.92 -26.75 7.55
N ASP A 334 27.01 -27.35 6.36
CA ASP A 334 28.19 -27.28 5.49
C ASP A 334 28.42 -25.86 4.90
N LYS A 335 27.46 -24.98 5.02
CA LYS A 335 27.49 -23.57 4.57
C LYS A 335 27.55 -22.57 5.71
N ILE A 336 27.47 -23.04 6.95
CA ILE A 336 27.51 -22.24 8.18
C ILE A 336 28.96 -22.25 8.72
N ASN A 337 29.39 -21.09 9.19
CA ASN A 337 30.63 -20.95 9.96
C ASN A 337 30.29 -20.27 11.28
N ILE A 338 30.62 -20.94 12.39
CA ILE A 338 30.42 -20.42 13.74
C ILE A 338 31.78 -19.97 14.31
N THR A 339 31.78 -18.75 14.82
CA THR A 339 32.97 -18.20 15.52
C THR A 339 32.55 -17.72 16.91
N TYR A 340 33.46 -17.86 17.86
CA TYR A 340 33.29 -17.50 19.25
C TYR A 340 34.10 -16.24 19.56
N ASP A 341 33.57 -15.37 20.41
CA ASP A 341 34.30 -14.19 20.85
C ASP A 341 35.02 -14.50 22.16
N ASP A 342 36.32 -14.28 22.20
CA ASP A 342 37.15 -14.57 23.34
C ASP A 342 36.92 -13.62 24.53
N ASP A 343 36.36 -12.43 24.24
CA ASP A 343 36.17 -11.38 25.24
C ASP A 343 34.81 -11.45 25.96
N TYR A 344 33.84 -12.22 25.42
CA TYR A 344 32.44 -12.20 25.89
C TYR A 344 31.89 -13.54 26.41
N LEU A 345 32.61 -14.64 26.19
CA LEU A 345 32.20 -15.97 26.67
C LEU A 345 33.16 -16.46 27.74
N GLU A 346 32.61 -16.94 28.85
CA GLU A 346 33.40 -17.70 29.85
C GLU A 346 34.00 -18.96 29.21
N ASP A 347 35.22 -19.32 29.59
CA ASP A 347 35.98 -20.40 28.95
C ASP A 347 35.20 -21.74 28.98
N ASP A 348 34.49 -22.04 30.08
CA ASP A 348 33.67 -23.24 30.23
C ASP A 348 32.52 -23.30 29.25
N VAL A 349 31.83 -22.16 29.00
CA VAL A 349 30.72 -22.04 28.07
C VAL A 349 31.23 -22.15 26.64
N LYS A 350 32.34 -21.51 26.32
CA LYS A 350 33.00 -21.58 25.04
C LYS A 350 33.41 -23.01 24.69
N ASP A 351 34.00 -23.73 25.62
CA ASP A 351 34.40 -25.13 25.42
C ASP A 351 33.18 -26.07 25.26
N MET A 352 32.07 -25.74 25.91
CA MET A 352 30.80 -26.41 25.67
C MET A 352 30.29 -26.16 24.24
N TYR A 353 30.25 -24.90 23.80
CA TYR A 353 29.71 -24.56 22.48
C TYR A 353 30.58 -25.05 21.33
N LYS A 354 31.89 -25.17 21.47
CA LYS A 354 32.76 -25.81 20.49
C LYS A 354 32.48 -27.30 20.28
N LYS A 355 31.82 -27.95 21.24
CA LYS A 355 31.43 -29.37 21.17
C LYS A 355 30.04 -29.58 20.61
N LEU A 356 29.24 -28.50 20.39
CA LEU A 356 27.91 -28.58 19.82
C LEU A 356 27.98 -28.93 18.33
N HIS A 357 27.01 -29.75 17.89
CA HIS A 357 26.83 -30.08 16.51
C HIS A 357 25.75 -29.19 15.91
N TYR A 358 26.17 -28.11 15.23
CA TYR A 358 25.27 -27.19 14.56
C TYR A 358 24.70 -27.87 13.32
N THR A 359 23.38 -27.85 13.14
CA THR A 359 22.68 -28.57 12.05
C THR A 359 22.31 -27.69 10.88
N TYR A 360 21.53 -26.67 11.13
CA TYR A 360 21.09 -25.72 10.11
C TYR A 360 20.62 -24.42 10.78
N ALA A 361 20.52 -23.35 9.98
CA ALA A 361 19.87 -22.13 10.41
C ALA A 361 18.58 -21.91 9.62
N GLU A 362 17.50 -21.56 10.30
CA GLU A 362 16.27 -21.06 9.71
C GLU A 362 16.27 -19.54 9.69
N ILE A 363 15.80 -18.97 8.59
CA ILE A 363 15.69 -17.53 8.37
C ILE A 363 14.25 -17.23 7.97
N THR A 364 13.57 -16.40 8.73
CA THR A 364 12.20 -15.98 8.48
C THR A 364 12.13 -14.47 8.30
N LEU A 365 11.33 -13.99 7.37
CA LEU A 365 11.14 -12.56 7.19
C LEU A 365 10.42 -11.99 8.42
N ASN A 366 11.01 -10.97 9.03
CA ASN A 366 10.36 -10.22 10.10
C ASN A 366 9.42 -9.17 9.47
N TYR A 367 8.12 -9.42 9.55
CA TYR A 367 7.09 -8.50 9.04
C TYR A 367 6.90 -7.25 9.90
N GLY A 368 7.75 -7.04 10.92
CA GLY A 368 7.62 -5.99 11.92
C GLY A 368 6.45 -6.26 12.88
N ASN A 369 6.28 -5.40 13.88
CA ASN A 369 5.10 -5.40 14.76
C ASN A 369 3.87 -4.93 13.96
N ARG A 370 3.45 -5.71 12.97
CA ARG A 370 2.09 -5.65 12.47
C ARG A 370 1.24 -6.14 13.63
N ILE A 371 0.47 -5.25 14.22
CA ILE A 371 -0.53 -5.64 15.21
C ILE A 371 -1.55 -6.50 14.45
N HIS A 372 -1.23 -7.76 14.26
CA HIS A 372 -2.22 -8.78 14.04
C HIS A 372 -2.87 -8.98 15.40
N TYR A 373 -4.09 -8.51 15.56
CA TYR A 373 -4.95 -9.09 16.57
C TYR A 373 -5.07 -10.57 16.18
N ASN A 374 -4.22 -11.43 16.74
CA ASN A 374 -4.49 -12.84 16.82
C ASN A 374 -5.72 -12.95 17.72
N LEU A 375 -6.90 -12.88 17.12
CA LEU A 375 -8.11 -13.35 17.76
C LEU A 375 -7.94 -14.85 17.86
N VAL A 376 -7.58 -15.34 19.03
CA VAL A 376 -7.65 -16.74 19.42
C VAL A 376 -9.10 -17.19 19.32
#